data_0c07f6ba6142b855106e56386dbd2fe9
#
_entry.id   0c07f6ba6142b855106e56386dbd2fe9
#
_cell.length_a   1.000
_cell.length_b   1.000
_cell.length_c   1.000
_cell.angle_alpha   90.00
_cell.angle_beta   90.00
_cell.angle_gamma   90.00
#
_symmetry.space_group_name_H-M   'P 1'
#
loop_
_entity.id
_entity.type
_entity.pdbx_description
1 polymer ?
#
loop_
_entity_poly.entity_id
_entity_poly.type
_entity_poly.pdbx_seq_one_letter_code
_entity_poly.pdbx_strand_id
1 'polypeptide(L)'
;LKDHLYEGTLTNVRVHKQVPMYMKRLYLEDLPEIERVQQTVIDSLPEKNTLQPLSTEEFLFILNHNGLIVGAFAEGELVAFRALLVPEIDEEHLGRDIGLSEGELGNMIYQEISAVAPDYRGNRLQQKLAQVVMEELKKLEKKFRYVACTVAPMNIPSLKDKFTQQMYIAALKTKYDGLERYILVKDLEQPNPDYGNQITAPIDDLQKQKELLKEGYVGIGFQMVKGFHALQFAKPLS
;
A
#
# COMPACT_ATOMS: atom_id res chain seq x y z
N LEU A 1 -23.05 19.63 5.83
CA LEU A 1 -21.75 19.91 5.19
C LEU A 1 -21.28 18.62 4.56
N LYS A 2 -21.00 18.63 3.25
CA LYS A 2 -20.45 17.45 2.58
C LYS A 2 -18.99 17.32 3.00
N ASP A 3 -18.65 16.29 3.80
CA ASP A 3 -17.28 16.00 4.22
C ASP A 3 -16.49 15.32 3.08
N HIS A 4 -16.58 15.86 1.86
CA HIS A 4 -15.85 15.36 0.72
C HIS A 4 -14.40 15.83 0.79
N LEU A 5 -13.47 14.88 0.83
CA LEU A 5 -12.03 15.12 0.79
C LEU A 5 -11.53 15.40 -0.63
N TYR A 6 -12.25 14.89 -1.62
CA TYR A 6 -11.96 15.05 -3.04
C TYR A 6 -13.23 14.85 -3.86
N GLU A 7 -13.35 15.60 -4.97
CA GLU A 7 -14.40 15.41 -5.97
C GLU A 7 -13.79 15.33 -7.37
N GLY A 8 -14.41 14.55 -8.27
CA GLY A 8 -13.92 14.35 -9.62
C GLY A 8 -14.84 13.49 -10.47
N THR A 9 -14.29 12.84 -11.49
CA THR A 9 -15.00 11.90 -12.36
C THR A 9 -14.24 10.60 -12.50
N LEU A 10 -14.98 9.50 -12.70
CA LEU A 10 -14.45 8.18 -13.04
C LEU A 10 -15.10 7.68 -14.33
N THR A 11 -14.38 6.85 -15.05
CA THR A 11 -14.95 6.05 -16.14
C THR A 11 -15.35 4.70 -15.59
N ASN A 12 -16.65 4.37 -15.63
CA ASN A 12 -17.10 3.01 -15.45
C ASN A 12 -16.76 2.24 -16.74
N VAL A 13 -15.78 1.33 -16.64
CA VAL A 13 -15.23 0.63 -17.83
C VAL A 13 -16.19 -0.40 -18.41
N ARG A 14 -17.17 -0.88 -17.64
CA ARG A 14 -18.17 -1.83 -18.10
C ARG A 14 -19.17 -1.20 -19.05
N VAL A 15 -19.59 0.02 -18.79
CA VAL A 15 -20.61 0.75 -19.58
C VAL A 15 -20.02 1.92 -20.36
N HIS A 16 -18.70 2.13 -20.29
CA HIS A 16 -17.97 3.20 -20.98
C HIS A 16 -18.52 4.61 -20.70
N LYS A 17 -18.98 4.85 -19.46
CA LYS A 17 -19.60 6.11 -19.05
C LYS A 17 -18.76 6.82 -17.99
N GLN A 18 -18.62 8.14 -18.14
CA GLN A 18 -18.08 8.97 -17.07
C GLN A 18 -19.16 9.26 -16.03
N VAL A 19 -18.82 9.08 -14.77
CA VAL A 19 -19.70 9.31 -13.63
C VAL A 19 -19.03 10.23 -12.61
N PRO A 20 -19.78 11.08 -11.92
CA PRO A 20 -19.25 11.86 -10.80
C PRO A 20 -18.77 10.94 -9.68
N MET A 21 -17.71 11.36 -9.02
CA MET A 21 -17.20 10.65 -7.84
C MET A 21 -16.78 11.63 -6.74
N TYR A 22 -16.81 11.16 -5.51
CA TYR A 22 -16.21 11.84 -4.38
C TYR A 22 -15.48 10.87 -3.47
N MET A 23 -14.57 11.38 -2.64
CA MET A 23 -13.91 10.62 -1.59
C MET A 23 -14.27 11.19 -0.23
N LYS A 24 -14.46 10.32 0.76
CA LYS A 24 -14.65 10.68 2.16
C LYS A 24 -13.88 9.73 3.08
N ARG A 25 -13.66 10.13 4.32
CA ARG A 25 -13.26 9.22 5.38
C ARG A 25 -14.40 8.26 5.68
N LEU A 26 -14.07 6.99 5.91
CA LEU A 26 -15.04 5.96 6.26
C LEU A 26 -15.02 5.72 7.77
N TYR A 27 -16.19 5.34 8.29
CA TYR A 27 -16.44 5.11 9.71
C TYR A 27 -17.15 3.77 9.91
N LEU A 28 -17.51 3.44 11.13
CA LEU A 28 -18.13 2.15 11.48
C LEU A 28 -19.40 1.84 10.69
N GLU A 29 -20.21 2.86 10.39
CA GLU A 29 -21.42 2.71 9.58
C GLU A 29 -21.15 2.30 8.13
N ASP A 30 -19.94 2.56 7.61
CA ASP A 30 -19.55 2.19 6.24
C ASP A 30 -19.01 0.73 6.14
N LEU A 31 -18.86 0.01 7.27
CA LEU A 31 -18.27 -1.34 7.29
C LEU A 31 -18.90 -2.31 6.30
N PRO A 32 -20.24 -2.42 6.18
CA PRO A 32 -20.86 -3.34 5.22
C PRO A 32 -20.45 -3.06 3.77
N GLU A 33 -20.30 -1.78 3.41
CA GLU A 33 -19.86 -1.38 2.07
C GLU A 33 -18.38 -1.67 1.83
N ILE A 34 -17.52 -1.52 2.85
CA ILE A 34 -16.09 -1.87 2.78
C ILE A 34 -15.95 -3.37 2.50
N GLU A 35 -16.63 -4.21 3.27
CA GLU A 35 -16.61 -5.67 3.10
C GLU A 35 -17.16 -6.09 1.72
N ARG A 36 -18.25 -5.47 1.27
CA ARG A 36 -18.81 -5.71 -0.07
C ARG A 36 -17.80 -5.41 -1.17
N VAL A 37 -17.09 -4.28 -1.10
CA VAL A 37 -16.07 -3.93 -2.08
C VAL A 37 -14.90 -4.90 -2.02
N GLN A 38 -14.42 -5.26 -0.83
CA GLN A 38 -13.37 -6.26 -0.68
C GLN A 38 -13.77 -7.59 -1.34
N GLN A 39 -14.97 -8.10 -1.04
CA GLN A 39 -15.45 -9.36 -1.60
C GLN A 39 -15.56 -9.30 -3.12
N THR A 40 -16.10 -8.19 -3.68
CA THR A 40 -16.18 -7.96 -5.12
C THR A 40 -14.80 -8.03 -5.79
N VAL A 41 -13.77 -7.48 -5.12
CA VAL A 41 -12.40 -7.52 -5.63
C VAL A 41 -11.85 -8.95 -5.58
N ILE A 42 -12.02 -9.67 -4.46
CA ILE A 42 -11.56 -11.06 -4.30
C ILE A 42 -12.18 -11.96 -5.37
N ASP A 43 -13.47 -11.84 -5.62
CA ASP A 43 -14.19 -12.65 -6.61
C ASP A 43 -13.71 -12.38 -8.05
N SER A 44 -13.14 -11.21 -8.30
CA SER A 44 -12.59 -10.80 -9.60
C SER A 44 -11.13 -11.18 -9.84
N LEU A 45 -10.43 -11.69 -8.82
CA LEU A 45 -9.01 -12.03 -8.94
C LEU A 45 -8.84 -13.41 -9.59
N PRO A 46 -7.94 -13.55 -10.59
CA PRO A 46 -7.60 -14.85 -11.16
C PRO A 46 -6.97 -15.80 -10.13
N GLU A 47 -6.15 -15.25 -9.24
CA GLU A 47 -5.47 -15.95 -8.15
C GLU A 47 -5.88 -15.33 -6.81
N LYS A 48 -6.57 -16.10 -5.99
CA LYS A 48 -7.10 -15.63 -4.68
C LYS A 48 -6.02 -15.18 -3.71
N ASN A 49 -4.80 -15.70 -3.83
CA ASN A 49 -3.66 -15.38 -2.95
C ASN A 49 -2.97 -14.03 -3.30
N THR A 50 -3.46 -13.32 -4.31
CA THR A 50 -2.90 -12.01 -4.74
C THR A 50 -3.25 -10.90 -3.75
N LEU A 51 -4.40 -10.98 -3.11
CA LEU A 51 -4.85 -10.07 -2.06
C LEU A 51 -5.00 -10.85 -0.76
N GLN A 52 -4.40 -10.36 0.32
CA GLN A 52 -4.69 -10.81 1.67
C GLN A 52 -5.91 -10.02 2.16
N PRO A 53 -7.09 -10.66 2.31
CA PRO A 53 -8.27 -9.96 2.79
C PRO A 53 -8.16 -9.68 4.28
N LEU A 54 -8.82 -8.61 4.72
CA LEU A 54 -9.03 -8.33 6.14
C LEU A 54 -10.33 -8.97 6.63
N SER A 55 -10.32 -9.47 7.84
CA SER A 55 -11.52 -9.92 8.56
C SER A 55 -12.38 -8.73 9.01
N THR A 56 -13.60 -9.00 9.41
CA THR A 56 -14.49 -8.00 10.04
C THR A 56 -13.84 -7.39 11.27
N GLU A 57 -13.18 -8.20 12.10
CA GLU A 57 -12.51 -7.78 13.33
C GLU A 57 -11.34 -6.82 13.03
N GLU A 58 -10.56 -7.09 12.00
CA GLU A 58 -9.46 -6.22 11.57
C GLU A 58 -9.98 -4.88 11.04
N PHE A 59 -11.06 -4.86 10.25
CA PHE A 59 -11.70 -3.61 9.86
C PHE A 59 -12.24 -2.84 11.06
N LEU A 60 -12.91 -3.51 12.00
CA LEU A 60 -13.39 -2.90 13.24
C LEU A 60 -12.24 -2.31 14.05
N PHE A 61 -11.10 -3.02 14.14
CA PHE A 61 -9.92 -2.51 14.83
C PHE A 61 -9.41 -1.22 14.20
N ILE A 62 -9.30 -1.15 12.87
CA ILE A 62 -8.87 0.06 12.15
C ILE A 62 -9.87 1.20 12.39
N LEU A 63 -11.18 0.93 12.23
CA LEU A 63 -12.24 1.94 12.34
C LEU A 63 -12.42 2.46 13.78
N ASN A 64 -12.03 1.67 14.79
CA ASN A 64 -12.01 2.05 16.21
C ASN A 64 -10.73 2.80 16.62
N HIS A 65 -10.31 3.78 15.81
CA HIS A 65 -9.19 4.69 16.07
C HIS A 65 -7.77 4.09 15.97
N ASN A 66 -7.64 2.83 15.50
CA ASN A 66 -6.33 2.23 15.23
C ASN A 66 -5.92 2.38 13.76
N GLY A 67 -6.39 3.42 13.10
CA GLY A 67 -6.07 3.70 11.72
C GLY A 67 -7.04 4.68 11.07
N LEU A 68 -7.11 4.64 9.76
CA LEU A 68 -8.11 5.37 8.99
C LEU A 68 -8.36 4.70 7.64
N ILE A 69 -9.58 4.85 7.15
CA ILE A 69 -9.97 4.37 5.82
C ILE A 69 -10.55 5.54 5.03
N VAL A 70 -10.10 5.67 3.78
CA VAL A 70 -10.68 6.61 2.81
C VAL A 70 -11.34 5.79 1.71
N GLY A 71 -12.57 6.14 1.38
CA GLY A 71 -13.35 5.50 0.32
C GLY A 71 -13.68 6.46 -0.81
N ALA A 72 -13.75 5.90 -2.03
CA ALA A 72 -14.24 6.59 -3.23
C ALA A 72 -15.63 6.10 -3.56
N PHE A 73 -16.55 7.03 -3.78
CA PHE A 73 -17.95 6.78 -4.10
C PHE A 73 -18.24 7.22 -5.54
N ALA A 74 -18.97 6.40 -6.27
CA ALA A 74 -19.52 6.73 -7.58
C ALA A 74 -20.96 6.26 -7.64
N GLU A 75 -21.85 7.07 -8.21
CA GLU A 75 -23.29 6.77 -8.32
C GLU A 75 -23.96 6.41 -6.97
N GLY A 76 -23.42 6.93 -5.86
CA GLY A 76 -23.92 6.70 -4.50
C GLY A 76 -23.36 5.47 -3.79
N GLU A 77 -22.57 4.63 -4.47
CA GLU A 77 -21.99 3.42 -3.93
C GLU A 77 -20.49 3.56 -3.67
N LEU A 78 -19.97 2.88 -2.64
CA LEU A 78 -18.54 2.72 -2.42
C LEU A 78 -17.97 1.82 -3.53
N VAL A 79 -16.97 2.32 -4.27
CA VAL A 79 -16.34 1.60 -5.40
C VAL A 79 -14.87 1.31 -5.21
N ALA A 80 -14.24 1.99 -4.25
CA ALA A 80 -12.85 1.73 -3.89
C ALA A 80 -12.56 2.25 -2.49
N PHE A 81 -11.56 1.65 -1.81
CA PHE A 81 -11.07 2.17 -0.54
C PHE A 81 -9.59 1.88 -0.35
N ARG A 82 -8.96 2.61 0.58
CA ARG A 82 -7.62 2.36 1.09
C ARG A 82 -7.60 2.54 2.59
N ALA A 83 -7.01 1.58 3.30
CA ALA A 83 -6.88 1.57 4.73
C ALA A 83 -5.43 1.76 5.17
N LEU A 84 -5.25 2.55 6.23
CA LEU A 84 -4.05 2.63 7.04
C LEU A 84 -4.34 2.01 8.41
N LEU A 85 -3.38 1.23 8.92
CA LEU A 85 -3.43 0.55 10.21
C LEU A 85 -2.29 1.03 11.10
N VAL A 86 -2.59 1.42 12.33
CA VAL A 86 -1.59 1.54 13.41
C VAL A 86 -1.37 0.14 13.96
N PRO A 87 -0.20 -0.48 13.67
CA PRO A 87 0.02 -1.86 14.07
C PRO A 87 0.20 -2.00 15.58
N GLU A 88 -0.12 -3.18 16.10
CA GLU A 88 0.33 -3.60 17.43
C GLU A 88 1.87 -3.80 17.41
N ILE A 89 2.50 -3.53 18.56
CA ILE A 89 3.96 -3.74 18.69
C ILE A 89 4.19 -5.17 19.19
N ASP A 90 4.24 -6.10 18.27
CA ASP A 90 4.48 -7.52 18.51
C ASP A 90 5.80 -8.01 17.83
N GLU A 91 6.02 -9.30 17.82
CA GLU A 91 7.21 -9.92 17.20
C GLU A 91 7.19 -9.82 15.68
N GLU A 92 6.00 -9.76 15.07
CA GLU A 92 5.81 -9.68 13.61
C GLU A 92 5.84 -8.25 13.07
N HIS A 93 6.08 -7.25 13.93
CA HIS A 93 6.08 -5.84 13.56
C HIS A 93 7.13 -5.54 12.48
N LEU A 94 6.70 -4.95 11.34
CA LEU A 94 7.54 -4.70 10.16
C LEU A 94 8.76 -3.80 10.45
N GLY A 95 8.67 -2.96 11.46
CA GLY A 95 9.80 -2.13 11.91
C GLY A 95 10.99 -2.95 12.38
N ARG A 96 10.76 -4.14 12.97
CA ARG A 96 11.83 -5.06 13.39
C ARG A 96 12.58 -5.64 12.19
N ASP A 97 11.84 -5.96 11.12
CA ASP A 97 12.40 -6.51 9.89
C ASP A 97 13.35 -5.54 9.16
N ILE A 98 13.18 -4.24 9.39
CA ILE A 98 14.00 -3.17 8.79
C ILE A 98 14.98 -2.54 9.77
N GLY A 99 15.08 -3.09 10.99
CA GLY A 99 16.09 -2.69 11.97
C GLY A 99 15.78 -1.44 12.79
N LEU A 100 14.49 -1.05 12.91
CA LEU A 100 14.10 0.03 13.83
C LEU A 100 14.29 -0.39 15.28
N SER A 101 14.67 0.58 16.11
CA SER A 101 14.73 0.39 17.56
C SER A 101 13.33 0.26 18.17
N GLU A 102 13.23 -0.36 19.35
CA GLU A 102 11.95 -0.51 20.08
C GLU A 102 11.23 0.84 20.27
N GLY A 103 11.96 1.92 20.50
CA GLY A 103 11.39 3.26 20.65
C GLY A 103 10.82 3.87 19.37
N GLU A 104 11.22 3.35 18.21
CA GLU A 104 10.75 3.84 16.90
C GLU A 104 9.54 3.08 16.37
N LEU A 105 9.29 1.84 16.86
CA LEU A 105 8.18 1.00 16.35
C LEU A 105 6.84 1.71 16.40
N GLY A 106 6.57 2.45 17.48
CA GLY A 106 5.33 3.21 17.63
C GLY A 106 5.15 4.38 16.65
N ASN A 107 6.20 4.73 15.88
CA ASN A 107 6.15 5.80 14.87
C ASN A 107 5.84 5.29 13.47
N MET A 108 5.41 4.03 13.35
CA MET A 108 5.08 3.39 12.08
C MET A 108 3.57 3.22 11.90
N ILE A 109 3.11 3.40 10.65
CA ILE A 109 1.75 3.08 10.22
C ILE A 109 1.82 2.22 8.96
N TYR A 110 0.90 1.26 8.83
CA TYR A 110 0.87 0.37 7.66
C TYR A 110 -0.13 0.84 6.62
N GLN A 111 0.24 0.77 5.35
CA GLN A 111 -0.72 0.74 4.25
C GLN A 111 -1.23 -0.70 4.15
N GLU A 112 -2.36 -0.96 4.81
CA GLU A 112 -2.82 -2.32 5.05
C GLU A 112 -3.46 -2.93 3.82
N ILE A 113 -4.49 -2.30 3.30
CA ILE A 113 -5.21 -2.80 2.13
C ILE A 113 -5.67 -1.67 1.22
N SER A 114 -5.73 -1.96 -0.09
CA SER A 114 -6.36 -1.09 -1.08
C SER A 114 -7.16 -1.95 -2.05
N ALA A 115 -8.42 -1.64 -2.23
CA ALA A 115 -9.35 -2.35 -3.10
C ALA A 115 -10.00 -1.38 -4.09
N VAL A 116 -10.11 -1.79 -5.36
CA VAL A 116 -10.79 -1.05 -6.42
C VAL A 116 -11.69 -2.02 -7.18
N ALA A 117 -13.00 -1.74 -7.17
CA ALA A 117 -13.98 -2.55 -7.88
C ALA A 117 -13.62 -2.67 -9.38
N PRO A 118 -13.80 -3.85 -10.00
CA PRO A 118 -13.37 -4.11 -11.38
C PRO A 118 -13.85 -3.08 -12.39
N ASP A 119 -15.10 -2.64 -12.27
CA ASP A 119 -15.74 -1.69 -13.19
C ASP A 119 -15.11 -0.29 -13.17
N TYR A 120 -14.27 0.00 -12.18
CA TYR A 120 -13.60 1.30 -12.00
C TYR A 120 -12.06 1.22 -12.04
N ARG A 121 -11.51 0.06 -12.44
CA ARG A 121 -10.05 -0.07 -12.68
C ARG A 121 -9.60 0.82 -13.85
N GLY A 122 -8.32 1.13 -13.91
CA GLY A 122 -7.76 2.00 -14.96
C GLY A 122 -7.93 3.52 -14.71
N ASN A 123 -8.70 3.93 -13.71
CA ASN A 123 -8.92 5.34 -13.34
C ASN A 123 -7.84 5.94 -12.42
N ARG A 124 -6.74 5.25 -12.16
CA ARG A 124 -5.71 5.64 -11.20
C ARG A 124 -6.24 5.89 -9.78
N LEU A 125 -7.35 5.23 -9.42
CA LEU A 125 -7.99 5.37 -8.11
C LEU A 125 -7.06 5.02 -6.96
N GLN A 126 -6.23 3.98 -7.08
CA GLN A 126 -5.28 3.62 -6.05
C GLN A 126 -4.31 4.76 -5.73
N GLN A 127 -3.79 5.44 -6.77
CA GLN A 127 -2.89 6.59 -6.60
C GLN A 127 -3.62 7.77 -5.96
N LYS A 128 -4.84 8.05 -6.39
CA LYS A 128 -5.63 9.15 -5.82
C LYS A 128 -6.00 8.86 -4.36
N LEU A 129 -6.45 7.65 -4.05
CA LEU A 129 -6.71 7.22 -2.66
C LEU A 129 -5.45 7.32 -1.80
N ALA A 130 -4.28 6.94 -2.35
CA ALA A 130 -3.02 7.09 -1.64
C ALA A 130 -2.71 8.55 -1.28
N GLN A 131 -2.92 9.48 -2.20
CA GLN A 131 -2.73 10.91 -1.93
C GLN A 131 -3.68 11.39 -0.82
N VAL A 132 -4.98 11.10 -0.96
CA VAL A 132 -6.00 11.58 -0.02
C VAL A 132 -5.80 10.97 1.37
N VAL A 133 -5.53 9.67 1.47
CA VAL A 133 -5.30 9.02 2.76
C VAL A 133 -4.06 9.55 3.47
N MET A 134 -3.00 9.90 2.71
CA MET A 134 -1.80 10.52 3.28
C MET A 134 -2.02 11.97 3.73
N GLU A 135 -2.88 12.73 3.05
CA GLU A 135 -3.30 14.06 3.55
C GLU A 135 -4.14 13.95 4.82
N GLU A 136 -5.03 12.97 4.93
CA GLU A 136 -5.78 12.70 6.14
C GLU A 136 -4.88 12.24 7.30
N LEU A 137 -3.85 11.43 7.01
CA LEU A 137 -2.86 11.02 8.00
C LEU A 137 -2.17 12.20 8.68
N LYS A 138 -1.84 13.25 7.91
CA LYS A 138 -1.20 14.47 8.46
C LYS A 138 -2.08 15.21 9.47
N LYS A 139 -3.41 15.04 9.40
CA LYS A 139 -4.38 15.70 10.29
C LYS A 139 -4.54 14.96 11.63
N LEU A 140 -4.07 13.71 11.74
CA LEU A 140 -4.12 12.97 13.00
C LEU A 140 -3.25 13.64 14.06
N GLU A 141 -3.67 13.56 15.33
CA GLU A 141 -2.89 14.08 16.47
C GLU A 141 -1.56 13.34 16.59
N LYS A 142 -1.60 12.01 16.56
CA LYS A 142 -0.40 11.16 16.55
C LYS A 142 0.30 11.32 15.21
N LYS A 143 1.59 11.64 15.25
CA LYS A 143 2.44 11.73 14.06
C LYS A 143 3.19 10.43 13.86
N PHE A 144 3.33 10.06 12.61
CA PHE A 144 4.07 8.87 12.19
C PHE A 144 5.26 9.32 11.34
N ARG A 145 6.38 8.66 11.53
CA ARG A 145 7.58 8.87 10.71
C ARG A 145 7.64 7.89 9.55
N TYR A 146 7.24 6.64 9.79
CA TYR A 146 7.36 5.58 8.80
C TYR A 146 6.00 5.11 8.28
N VAL A 147 5.90 4.97 6.99
CA VAL A 147 4.78 4.27 6.34
C VAL A 147 5.33 2.98 5.74
N ALA A 148 4.76 1.85 6.12
CA ALA A 148 5.21 0.55 5.64
C ALA A 148 4.08 -0.29 5.04
N CYS A 149 4.43 -1.28 4.25
CA CYS A 149 3.52 -2.33 3.78
C CYS A 149 4.29 -3.56 3.35
N THR A 150 3.59 -4.66 3.18
CA THR A 150 4.11 -5.85 2.52
C THR A 150 3.55 -5.99 1.11
N VAL A 151 4.35 -6.51 0.18
CA VAL A 151 3.93 -6.82 -1.19
C VAL A 151 4.54 -8.15 -1.63
N ALA A 152 3.73 -9.01 -2.26
CA ALA A 152 4.23 -10.24 -2.87
C ALA A 152 5.19 -9.90 -4.03
N PRO A 153 6.33 -10.62 -4.20
CA PRO A 153 7.34 -10.29 -5.21
C PRO A 153 6.81 -10.16 -6.63
N MET A 154 5.85 -11.01 -7.02
CA MET A 154 5.29 -11.00 -8.37
C MET A 154 4.07 -10.08 -8.56
N ASN A 155 3.66 -9.36 -7.51
CA ASN A 155 2.55 -8.39 -7.60
C ASN A 155 3.04 -7.05 -8.19
N ILE A 156 3.36 -7.05 -9.49
CA ILE A 156 3.88 -5.90 -10.23
C ILE A 156 2.99 -4.66 -10.11
N PRO A 157 1.63 -4.77 -10.23
CA PRO A 157 0.77 -3.59 -10.08
C PRO A 157 0.90 -2.94 -8.70
N SER A 158 0.95 -3.74 -7.63
CA SER A 158 1.13 -3.22 -6.26
C SER A 158 2.50 -2.58 -6.08
N LEU A 159 3.58 -3.22 -6.56
CA LEU A 159 4.92 -2.65 -6.48
C LEU A 159 5.01 -1.32 -7.22
N LYS A 160 4.43 -1.20 -8.42
CA LYS A 160 4.36 0.06 -9.17
C LYS A 160 3.63 1.15 -8.40
N ASP A 161 2.50 0.82 -7.76
CA ASP A 161 1.77 1.76 -6.89
C ASP A 161 2.67 2.27 -5.75
N LYS A 162 3.39 1.38 -5.08
CA LYS A 162 4.28 1.76 -3.97
C LYS A 162 5.48 2.60 -4.40
N PHE A 163 6.14 2.24 -5.50
CA PHE A 163 7.24 3.06 -6.03
C PHE A 163 6.77 4.44 -6.49
N THR A 164 5.56 4.56 -7.06
CA THR A 164 4.96 5.87 -7.39
C THR A 164 4.77 6.75 -6.14
N GLN A 165 4.57 6.14 -4.98
CA GLN A 165 4.48 6.82 -3.69
C GLN A 165 5.86 7.06 -3.05
N GLN A 166 6.96 6.77 -3.76
CA GLN A 166 8.34 6.90 -3.26
C GLN A 166 8.63 6.00 -2.06
N MET A 167 7.95 4.85 -1.97
CA MET A 167 8.35 3.79 -1.06
C MET A 167 9.52 3.00 -1.66
N TYR A 168 10.40 2.47 -0.82
CA TYR A 168 11.50 1.60 -1.24
C TYR A 168 11.40 0.23 -0.57
N ILE A 169 11.90 -0.81 -1.23
CA ILE A 169 12.03 -2.15 -0.64
C ILE A 169 13.20 -2.11 0.36
N ALA A 170 12.89 -2.25 1.64
CA ALA A 170 13.88 -2.28 2.72
C ALA A 170 14.26 -3.71 3.12
N ALA A 171 13.37 -4.69 2.95
CA ALA A 171 13.63 -6.07 3.27
C ALA A 171 12.82 -7.04 2.35
N LEU A 172 13.28 -8.28 2.28
CA LEU A 172 12.57 -9.42 1.70
C LEU A 172 12.55 -10.53 2.75
N LYS A 173 11.39 -10.85 3.27
CA LYS A 173 11.17 -11.75 4.40
C LYS A 173 10.06 -12.76 4.12
N THR A 174 10.16 -13.89 4.79
CA THR A 174 9.06 -14.84 4.86
C THR A 174 8.06 -14.39 5.93
N LYS A 175 6.82 -14.18 5.56
CA LYS A 175 5.70 -13.74 6.40
C LYS A 175 4.47 -14.62 6.12
N TYR A 176 3.43 -14.49 6.93
CA TYR A 176 2.12 -15.11 6.66
C TYR A 176 2.20 -16.60 6.31
N ASP A 177 2.74 -17.41 7.22
CA ASP A 177 2.87 -18.87 7.07
C ASP A 177 3.69 -19.33 5.85
N GLY A 178 4.79 -18.65 5.59
CA GLY A 178 5.78 -19.11 4.60
C GLY A 178 5.80 -18.35 3.28
N LEU A 179 5.08 -17.23 3.17
CA LEU A 179 5.02 -16.44 1.95
C LEU A 179 6.14 -15.39 1.90
N GLU A 180 6.92 -15.38 0.80
CA GLU A 180 7.90 -14.33 0.57
C GLU A 180 7.20 -12.97 0.36
N ARG A 181 7.67 -11.93 1.08
CA ARG A 181 7.13 -10.58 1.00
C ARG A 181 8.25 -9.55 1.00
N TYR A 182 8.16 -8.60 0.08
CA TYR A 182 8.89 -7.35 0.24
C TYR A 182 8.26 -6.55 1.37
N ILE A 183 9.11 -5.95 2.20
CA ILE A 183 8.72 -4.92 3.13
C ILE A 183 9.12 -3.60 2.50
N LEU A 184 8.13 -2.80 2.14
CA LEU A 184 8.33 -1.47 1.56
C LEU A 184 8.09 -0.42 2.63
N VAL A 185 8.92 0.61 2.60
CA VAL A 185 8.91 1.68 3.59
C VAL A 185 9.05 3.04 2.91
N LYS A 186 8.46 4.05 3.50
CA LYS A 186 8.74 5.46 3.25
C LYS A 186 9.03 6.15 4.57
N ASP A 187 10.17 6.83 4.68
CA ASP A 187 10.45 7.77 5.76
C ASP A 187 9.82 9.12 5.41
N LEU A 188 8.88 9.60 6.19
CA LEU A 188 8.19 10.87 5.95
C LEU A 188 9.04 12.09 6.31
N GLU A 189 10.08 11.91 7.12
CA GLU A 189 11.05 12.96 7.46
C GLU A 189 12.17 13.06 6.41
N GLN A 190 12.45 11.94 5.70
CA GLN A 190 13.44 11.89 4.60
C GLN A 190 12.80 11.27 3.35
N PRO A 191 11.81 11.94 2.73
CA PRO A 191 11.00 11.32 1.67
C PRO A 191 11.75 11.09 0.37
N ASN A 192 12.87 11.75 0.13
CA ASN A 192 13.68 11.68 -1.09
C ASN A 192 15.17 11.53 -0.75
N PRO A 193 15.61 10.36 -0.26
CA PRO A 193 17.02 10.15 0.00
C PRO A 193 17.83 10.18 -1.31
N ASP A 194 19.04 10.70 -1.25
CA ASP A 194 19.99 10.56 -2.34
C ASP A 194 20.48 9.12 -2.42
N TYR A 195 20.68 8.63 -3.64
CA TYR A 195 21.13 7.27 -3.89
C TYR A 195 22.44 7.24 -4.64
N GLY A 196 23.34 6.35 -4.23
CA GLY A 196 24.58 6.06 -4.90
C GLY A 196 24.44 5.09 -6.08
N ASN A 197 25.46 4.27 -6.29
CA ASN A 197 25.49 3.31 -7.39
C ASN A 197 24.24 2.43 -7.46
N GLN A 198 23.74 2.23 -8.68
CA GLN A 198 22.55 1.47 -8.95
C GLN A 198 22.91 0.11 -9.54
N ILE A 199 22.22 -0.94 -9.10
CA ILE A 199 22.35 -2.32 -9.57
C ILE A 199 20.95 -2.84 -9.91
N THR A 200 20.82 -3.66 -10.93
CA THR A 200 19.57 -4.34 -11.26
C THR A 200 19.63 -5.82 -10.89
N ALA A 201 18.51 -6.34 -10.42
CA ALA A 201 18.30 -7.78 -10.23
C ALA A 201 16.99 -8.21 -10.90
N PRO A 202 16.96 -9.38 -11.58
CA PRO A 202 15.72 -9.93 -12.13
C PRO A 202 14.66 -10.04 -11.03
N ILE A 203 13.38 -9.86 -11.39
CA ILE A 203 12.30 -9.88 -10.40
C ILE A 203 12.07 -11.25 -9.79
N ASP A 204 12.41 -12.30 -10.49
CA ASP A 204 12.32 -13.71 -10.08
C ASP A 204 13.58 -14.21 -9.34
N ASP A 205 14.69 -13.45 -9.35
CA ASP A 205 15.92 -13.81 -8.63
C ASP A 205 15.89 -13.29 -7.18
N LEU A 206 15.03 -13.90 -6.36
CA LEU A 206 14.86 -13.51 -4.94
C LEU A 206 16.15 -13.69 -4.13
N GLN A 207 16.99 -14.65 -4.50
CA GLN A 207 18.27 -14.88 -3.80
C GLN A 207 19.22 -13.70 -3.98
N LYS A 208 19.41 -13.24 -5.21
CA LYS A 208 20.23 -12.06 -5.52
C LYS A 208 19.70 -10.80 -4.83
N GLN A 209 18.39 -10.64 -4.80
CA GLN A 209 17.74 -9.50 -4.12
C GLN A 209 17.99 -9.53 -2.60
N LYS A 210 17.89 -10.72 -1.97
CA LYS A 210 18.23 -10.89 -0.53
C LYS A 210 19.69 -10.54 -0.24
N GLU A 211 20.61 -10.91 -1.12
CA GLU A 211 22.02 -10.56 -1.00
C GLU A 211 22.23 -9.03 -1.06
N LEU A 212 21.65 -8.37 -2.07
CA LEU A 212 21.74 -6.90 -2.20
C LEU A 212 21.17 -6.18 -0.97
N LEU A 213 20.01 -6.61 -0.47
CA LEU A 213 19.42 -6.03 0.74
C LEU A 213 20.33 -6.20 1.97
N LYS A 214 20.99 -7.38 2.13
CA LYS A 214 21.98 -7.61 3.20
C LYS A 214 23.22 -6.72 3.06
N GLU A 215 23.61 -6.36 1.84
CA GLU A 215 24.73 -5.44 1.58
C GLU A 215 24.36 -3.97 1.76
N GLY A 216 23.12 -3.67 2.22
CA GLY A 216 22.63 -2.33 2.47
C GLY A 216 22.07 -1.60 1.25
N TYR A 217 21.82 -2.31 0.15
CA TYR A 217 21.02 -1.76 -0.94
C TYR A 217 19.54 -1.76 -0.58
N VAL A 218 18.78 -0.85 -1.19
CA VAL A 218 17.32 -0.83 -1.12
C VAL A 218 16.74 -0.87 -2.53
N GLY A 219 15.58 -1.49 -2.70
CA GLY A 219 14.91 -1.52 -4.00
C GLY A 219 14.12 -0.25 -4.25
N ILE A 220 14.46 0.52 -5.29
CA ILE A 220 13.93 1.87 -5.53
C ILE A 220 13.00 1.97 -6.73
N GLY A 221 12.84 0.91 -7.51
CA GLY A 221 11.98 0.96 -8.69
C GLY A 221 12.11 -0.25 -9.60
N PHE A 222 11.47 -0.11 -10.76
CA PHE A 222 11.54 -1.08 -11.86
C PHE A 222 12.34 -0.56 -13.02
N GLN A 223 13.01 -1.49 -13.68
CA GLN A 223 13.63 -1.28 -14.99
C GLN A 223 13.24 -2.45 -15.92
N MET A 224 13.09 -2.17 -17.20
CA MET A 224 12.99 -3.20 -18.23
C MET A 224 14.38 -3.51 -18.75
N VAL A 225 14.83 -4.75 -18.59
CA VAL A 225 16.13 -5.24 -19.08
C VAL A 225 15.85 -6.38 -20.05
N LYS A 226 16.21 -6.17 -21.34
CA LYS A 226 16.01 -7.16 -22.41
C LYS A 226 14.61 -7.76 -22.49
N GLY A 227 13.57 -6.94 -22.21
CA GLY A 227 12.17 -7.36 -22.25
C GLY A 227 11.63 -8.00 -20.95
N PHE A 228 12.46 -8.13 -19.91
CA PHE A 228 12.06 -8.67 -18.61
C PHE A 228 12.01 -7.57 -17.54
N HIS A 229 11.12 -7.72 -16.58
CA HIS A 229 11.10 -6.86 -15.40
C HIS A 229 12.29 -7.14 -14.50
N ALA A 230 13.02 -6.10 -14.16
CA ALA A 230 14.06 -6.14 -13.13
C ALA A 230 13.80 -5.07 -12.08
N LEU A 231 14.15 -5.35 -10.85
CA LEU A 231 14.17 -4.36 -9.78
C LEU A 231 15.48 -3.58 -9.83
N GLN A 232 15.37 -2.29 -9.58
CA GLN A 232 16.49 -1.38 -9.45
C GLN A 232 16.82 -1.20 -7.97
N PHE A 233 18.04 -1.49 -7.60
CA PHE A 233 18.57 -1.37 -6.24
C PHE A 233 19.61 -0.25 -6.20
N ALA A 234 19.67 0.47 -5.08
CA ALA A 234 20.68 1.50 -4.83
C ALA A 234 21.04 1.57 -3.34
N LYS A 235 22.24 2.07 -3.04
CA LYS A 235 22.61 2.37 -1.65
C LYS A 235 22.15 3.79 -1.32
N PRO A 236 21.41 4.00 -0.20
CA PRO A 236 21.18 5.34 0.30
C PRO A 236 22.52 6.00 0.62
N LEU A 237 22.67 7.27 0.25
CA LEU A 237 23.79 8.10 0.66
C LEU A 237 23.44 8.68 2.03
N SER A 238 24.38 8.61 2.95
CA SER A 238 24.27 9.12 4.34
C SER A 238 24.25 10.64 4.38
#